data_a587641fcf6437c8909fa66a91714494
#
_entry.id   a587641fcf6437c8909fa66a91714494
#
_cell.length_a   1.000
_cell.length_b   1.000
_cell.length_c   1.000
_cell.angle_alpha   90.00
_cell.angle_beta   90.00
_cell.angle_gamma   90.00
#
_symmetry.space_group_name_H-M   'P 1'
#
loop_
_entity.id
_entity.type
_entity.pdbx_description
1 polymer ?
#
loop_
_entity_poly.entity_id
_entity_poly.type
_entity_poly.pdbx_seq_one_letter_code
_entity_poly.pdbx_strand_id
1 'polypeptide(L)'
;MDYRFSEDLQLALELLRCSKKELAAQLGTSTMTLDRWIKGLSQPRANALEGFYDYAFSRGIDLNRIKAQLYQEELGRASEIALFHGSKSGITGPLSASASRANNDFGQGFYCGETLAQSAMFVTAFPHSSLYMIAFNPTGLSCLSFAVDRHWMLTIASFRGRLKDYDNHPVICELRRNVSAADYLIAPIADNRMYEVIDQFIDGEITDLQCEHSLSATDLGRQYVFTTERALEQVRVLEHCFLGQRERRHYEAERSESTRIGLTKAKAARRQYRGQGLYIEELLS
;
A
#
# COMPACT_ATOMS: atom_id res chain seq x y z
N MET A 1 -2.11 -17.43 7.57
CA MET A 1 -1.93 -17.93 6.18
C MET A 1 -0.44 -18.17 6.00
N ASP A 2 -0.07 -19.38 5.55
CA ASP A 2 1.33 -19.73 5.37
C ASP A 2 1.87 -19.21 4.03
N TYR A 3 3.19 -19.02 3.93
CA TYR A 3 3.86 -18.68 2.68
C TYR A 3 3.76 -19.83 1.68
N ARG A 4 3.58 -19.51 0.39
CA ARG A 4 3.58 -20.51 -0.70
C ARG A 4 5.00 -20.92 -1.12
N PHE A 5 5.82 -21.27 -0.15
CA PHE A 5 7.24 -21.52 -0.33
C PHE A 5 7.55 -22.62 -1.37
N SER A 6 6.74 -23.66 -1.44
CA SER A 6 6.91 -24.74 -2.42
C SER A 6 6.80 -24.24 -3.86
N GLU A 7 5.83 -23.36 -4.13
CA GLU A 7 5.62 -22.74 -5.44
C GLU A 7 6.76 -21.76 -5.76
N ASP A 8 7.15 -20.94 -4.79
CA ASP A 8 8.26 -19.99 -4.93
C ASP A 8 9.60 -20.68 -5.19
N LEU A 9 9.83 -21.82 -4.55
CA LEU A 9 11.04 -22.61 -4.75
C LEU A 9 11.10 -23.22 -6.15
N GLN A 10 9.96 -23.69 -6.69
CA GLN A 10 9.87 -24.22 -8.04
C GLN A 10 10.11 -23.11 -9.07
N LEU A 11 9.41 -21.98 -8.92
CA LEU A 11 9.58 -20.81 -9.79
C LEU A 11 11.03 -20.30 -9.77
N ALA A 12 11.65 -20.23 -8.60
CA ALA A 12 13.03 -19.78 -8.49
C ALA A 12 14.01 -20.75 -9.18
N LEU A 13 13.83 -22.07 -9.07
CA LEU A 13 14.67 -23.04 -9.76
C LEU A 13 14.63 -22.89 -11.28
N GLU A 14 13.45 -22.62 -11.84
CA GLU A 14 13.27 -22.37 -13.27
C GLU A 14 13.98 -21.08 -13.70
N LEU A 15 13.80 -20.01 -12.95
CA LEU A 15 14.35 -18.69 -13.28
C LEU A 15 15.87 -18.61 -13.05
N LEU A 16 16.39 -19.20 -11.98
CA LEU A 16 17.82 -19.26 -11.67
C LEU A 16 18.62 -20.12 -12.65
N ARG A 17 17.95 -21.02 -13.36
CA ARG A 17 18.59 -22.02 -14.23
C ARG A 17 19.73 -22.78 -13.52
N CYS A 18 19.57 -23.01 -12.22
CA CYS A 18 20.53 -23.76 -11.40
C CYS A 18 20.00 -25.13 -11.04
N SER A 19 20.90 -26.06 -10.78
CA SER A 19 20.54 -27.40 -10.31
C SER A 19 20.10 -27.37 -8.85
N LYS A 20 19.25 -28.33 -8.46
CA LYS A 20 18.90 -28.54 -7.04
C LYS A 20 20.11 -28.70 -6.14
N LYS A 21 21.21 -29.34 -6.67
CA LYS A 21 22.45 -29.54 -5.92
C LYS A 21 23.14 -28.21 -5.61
N GLU A 22 23.21 -27.31 -6.57
CA GLU A 22 23.78 -25.97 -6.39
C GLU A 22 22.95 -25.14 -5.42
N LEU A 23 21.62 -25.13 -5.56
CA LEU A 23 20.76 -24.42 -4.64
C LEU A 23 20.83 -25.00 -3.22
N ALA A 24 20.86 -26.34 -3.08
CA ALA A 24 21.02 -26.99 -1.78
C ALA A 24 22.32 -26.59 -1.08
N ALA A 25 23.43 -26.58 -1.82
CA ALA A 25 24.73 -26.15 -1.30
C ALA A 25 24.69 -24.67 -0.87
N GLN A 26 24.06 -23.80 -1.67
CA GLN A 26 23.91 -22.39 -1.35
C GLN A 26 23.09 -22.14 -0.08
N LEU A 27 22.05 -22.95 0.16
CA LEU A 27 21.18 -22.84 1.32
C LEU A 27 21.67 -23.65 2.53
N GLY A 28 22.83 -24.30 2.45
CA GLY A 28 23.37 -25.13 3.53
C GLY A 28 22.47 -26.33 3.87
N THR A 29 21.80 -26.92 2.86
CA THR A 29 20.88 -28.04 3.04
C THR A 29 21.18 -29.19 2.08
N SER A 30 20.40 -30.27 2.15
CA SER A 30 20.51 -31.42 1.22
C SER A 30 19.51 -31.33 0.08
N THR A 31 19.82 -31.97 -1.06
CA THR A 31 18.86 -32.12 -2.18
C THR A 31 17.59 -32.85 -1.75
N MET A 32 17.71 -33.81 -0.83
CA MET A 32 16.54 -34.50 -0.25
C MET A 32 15.63 -33.52 0.53
N THR A 33 16.21 -32.59 1.26
CA THR A 33 15.45 -31.56 1.97
C THR A 33 14.74 -30.61 0.99
N LEU A 34 15.42 -30.19 -0.08
CA LEU A 34 14.81 -29.39 -1.14
C LEU A 34 13.63 -30.14 -1.81
N ASP A 35 13.80 -31.43 -2.11
CA ASP A 35 12.72 -32.24 -2.68
C ASP A 35 11.50 -32.34 -1.75
N ARG A 36 11.73 -32.41 -0.44
CA ARG A 36 10.63 -32.37 0.54
C ARG A 36 9.92 -31.01 0.57
N TRP A 37 10.67 -29.92 0.46
CA TRP A 37 10.11 -28.56 0.39
C TRP A 37 9.32 -28.37 -0.91
N ILE A 38 9.85 -28.79 -2.06
CA ILE A 38 9.16 -28.73 -3.37
C ILE A 38 7.83 -29.49 -3.34
N LYS A 39 7.80 -30.64 -2.65
CA LYS A 39 6.59 -31.46 -2.50
C LYS A 39 5.66 -30.99 -1.39
N GLY A 40 5.98 -29.92 -0.68
CA GLY A 40 5.19 -29.44 0.45
C GLY A 40 5.18 -30.37 1.68
N LEU A 41 6.08 -31.39 1.72
CA LEU A 41 6.14 -32.39 2.79
C LEU A 41 6.81 -31.85 4.07
N SER A 42 7.47 -30.72 4.00
CA SER A 42 8.03 -29.99 5.15
C SER A 42 8.23 -28.54 4.78
N GLN A 43 8.22 -27.67 5.79
CA GLN A 43 8.51 -26.25 5.64
C GLN A 43 9.96 -25.94 6.03
N PRO A 44 10.61 -24.95 5.42
CA PRO A 44 11.93 -24.48 5.83
C PRO A 44 11.84 -23.79 7.20
N ARG A 45 12.93 -23.85 7.95
CA ARG A 45 13.10 -23.00 9.13
C ARG A 45 13.32 -21.55 8.71
N ALA A 46 13.08 -20.60 9.62
CA ALA A 46 13.18 -19.17 9.34
C ALA A 46 14.49 -18.76 8.64
N ASN A 47 15.64 -19.26 9.09
CA ASN A 47 16.95 -18.95 8.49
C ASN A 47 17.08 -19.48 7.05
N ALA A 48 16.52 -20.64 6.75
CA ALA A 48 16.57 -21.21 5.41
C ALA A 48 15.59 -20.48 4.47
N LEU A 49 14.45 -20.06 5.00
CA LEU A 49 13.47 -19.23 4.29
C LEU A 49 14.12 -17.87 3.92
N GLU A 50 14.67 -17.18 4.90
CA GLU A 50 15.41 -15.91 4.70
C GLU A 50 16.54 -16.06 3.67
N GLY A 51 17.39 -17.10 3.85
CA GLY A 51 18.51 -17.38 2.95
C GLY A 51 18.07 -17.63 1.51
N PHE A 52 16.94 -18.29 1.30
CA PHE A 52 16.40 -18.55 -0.02
C PHE A 52 15.94 -17.26 -0.74
N TYR A 53 15.10 -16.44 -0.09
CA TYR A 53 14.62 -15.20 -0.70
C TYR A 53 15.74 -14.20 -0.92
N ASP A 54 16.67 -14.08 0.03
CA ASP A 54 17.86 -13.23 -0.11
C ASP A 54 18.77 -13.69 -1.25
N TYR A 55 18.92 -15.01 -1.43
CA TYR A 55 19.71 -15.54 -2.55
C TYR A 55 19.03 -15.25 -3.89
N ALA A 56 17.73 -15.55 -4.04
CA ALA A 56 16.98 -15.26 -5.26
C ALA A 56 17.06 -13.77 -5.62
N PHE A 57 16.82 -12.90 -4.67
CA PHE A 57 16.88 -11.45 -4.85
C PHE A 57 18.30 -10.98 -5.24
N SER A 58 19.37 -11.56 -4.63
CA SER A 58 20.75 -11.25 -4.96
C SER A 58 21.15 -11.64 -6.39
N ARG A 59 20.42 -12.59 -6.97
CA ARG A 59 20.57 -13.04 -8.36
C ARG A 59 19.69 -12.26 -9.35
N GLY A 60 19.03 -11.19 -8.90
CA GLY A 60 18.13 -10.36 -9.69
C GLY A 60 16.72 -10.94 -9.86
N ILE A 61 16.36 -11.97 -9.08
CA ILE A 61 15.03 -12.58 -9.11
C ILE A 61 14.22 -12.06 -7.94
N ASP A 62 13.40 -11.06 -8.22
CA ASP A 62 12.41 -10.51 -7.31
C ASP A 62 11.11 -11.34 -7.44
N LEU A 63 11.01 -12.38 -6.61
CA LEU A 63 9.88 -13.32 -6.67
C LEU A 63 8.54 -12.64 -6.39
N ASN A 64 8.49 -11.72 -5.44
CA ASN A 64 7.26 -11.01 -5.11
C ASN A 64 6.79 -10.13 -6.27
N ARG A 65 7.71 -9.43 -6.93
CA ARG A 65 7.41 -8.62 -8.11
C ARG A 65 6.94 -9.46 -9.29
N ILE A 66 7.60 -10.60 -9.54
CA ILE A 66 7.21 -11.53 -10.62
C ILE A 66 5.80 -12.06 -10.37
N LYS A 67 5.52 -12.53 -9.16
CA LYS A 67 4.17 -13.02 -8.80
C LYS A 67 3.11 -11.91 -8.88
N ALA A 68 3.44 -10.70 -8.45
CA ALA A 68 2.54 -9.56 -8.60
C ALA A 68 2.15 -9.32 -10.05
N GLN A 69 3.10 -9.38 -10.99
CA GLN A 69 2.83 -9.25 -12.42
C GLN A 69 1.95 -10.40 -12.94
N LEU A 70 2.25 -11.64 -12.56
CA LEU A 70 1.44 -12.80 -12.96
C LEU A 70 -0.01 -12.68 -12.47
N TYR A 71 -0.23 -12.29 -11.21
CA TYR A 71 -1.58 -12.04 -10.68
C TYR A 71 -2.28 -10.87 -11.38
N GLN A 72 -1.57 -9.78 -11.69
CA GLN A 72 -2.16 -8.66 -12.43
C GLN A 72 -2.63 -9.10 -13.83
N GLU A 73 -1.85 -9.91 -14.52
CA GLU A 73 -2.23 -10.45 -15.84
C GLU A 73 -3.41 -11.43 -15.75
N GLU A 74 -3.40 -12.34 -14.78
CA GLU A 74 -4.45 -13.34 -14.58
C GLU A 74 -5.78 -12.66 -14.19
N LEU A 75 -5.77 -11.82 -13.17
CA LEU A 75 -6.95 -11.12 -12.67
C LEU A 75 -7.51 -10.13 -13.68
N GLY A 76 -6.64 -9.44 -14.44
CA GLY A 76 -7.06 -8.52 -15.50
C GLY A 76 -7.91 -9.21 -16.60
N ARG A 77 -7.61 -10.48 -16.92
CA ARG A 77 -8.42 -11.28 -17.84
C ARG A 77 -9.82 -11.61 -17.29
N ALA A 78 -9.94 -11.68 -15.96
CA ALA A 78 -11.20 -11.92 -15.27
C ALA A 78 -11.94 -10.62 -14.86
N SER A 79 -11.46 -9.45 -15.29
CA SER A 79 -11.97 -8.13 -14.87
C SER A 79 -11.88 -7.91 -13.35
N GLU A 80 -10.95 -8.59 -12.69
CA GLU A 80 -10.58 -8.37 -11.29
C GLU A 80 -9.31 -7.53 -11.20
N ILE A 81 -9.04 -6.98 -10.04
CA ILE A 81 -7.91 -6.08 -9.78
C ILE A 81 -6.97 -6.74 -8.77
N ALA A 82 -5.67 -6.78 -9.09
CA ALA A 82 -4.64 -7.14 -8.13
C ALA A 82 -4.27 -5.92 -7.28
N LEU A 83 -4.38 -6.06 -5.97
CA LEU A 83 -4.04 -5.05 -4.97
C LEU A 83 -3.08 -5.62 -3.94
N PHE A 84 -2.48 -4.73 -3.14
CA PHE A 84 -1.47 -5.11 -2.16
C PHE A 84 -1.80 -4.52 -0.79
N HIS A 85 -1.75 -5.34 0.26
CA HIS A 85 -2.05 -4.91 1.61
C HIS A 85 -0.84 -5.07 2.52
N GLY A 86 -0.40 -3.96 3.11
CA GLY A 86 0.61 -3.95 4.16
C GLY A 86 -0.02 -3.91 5.54
N SER A 87 0.27 -4.90 6.39
CA SER A 87 -0.23 -4.97 7.76
C SER A 87 0.90 -4.94 8.77
N LYS A 88 0.74 -4.17 9.85
CA LYS A 88 1.72 -4.12 10.96
C LYS A 88 1.73 -5.40 11.80
N SER A 89 0.60 -6.10 11.89
CA SER A 89 0.40 -7.25 12.78
C SER A 89 -0.10 -8.50 12.06
N GLY A 90 -0.19 -8.46 10.72
CA GLY A 90 -0.78 -9.52 9.91
C GLY A 90 -2.31 -9.45 9.84
N ILE A 91 -2.89 -10.30 8.99
CA ILE A 91 -4.33 -10.50 8.89
C ILE A 91 -4.70 -11.71 9.75
N THR A 92 -5.55 -11.50 10.76
CA THR A 92 -6.05 -12.55 11.63
C THR A 92 -7.58 -12.59 11.53
N GLY A 93 -8.13 -13.71 11.08
CA GLY A 93 -9.56 -13.88 10.88
C GLY A 93 -10.11 -13.25 9.59
N PRO A 94 -11.43 -13.05 9.49
CA PRO A 94 -12.07 -12.40 8.35
C PRO A 94 -11.60 -10.96 8.15
N LEU A 95 -11.62 -10.49 6.91
CA LEU A 95 -11.38 -9.07 6.61
C LEU A 95 -12.51 -8.23 7.23
N SER A 96 -12.16 -7.09 7.81
CA SER A 96 -13.15 -6.18 8.40
C SER A 96 -12.71 -4.72 8.22
N ALA A 97 -13.63 -3.87 7.82
CA ALA A 97 -13.41 -2.44 7.74
C ALA A 97 -13.16 -1.84 9.14
N SER A 98 -13.83 -2.34 10.16
CA SER A 98 -13.73 -1.84 11.54
C SER A 98 -12.42 -2.21 12.24
N ALA A 99 -11.60 -3.12 11.70
CA ALA A 99 -10.31 -3.49 12.28
C ALA A 99 -9.26 -2.38 12.21
N SER A 100 -9.45 -1.39 11.34
CA SER A 100 -8.54 -0.26 11.20
C SER A 100 -8.89 0.90 12.15
N ARG A 101 -7.97 1.86 12.25
CA ARG A 101 -8.18 3.04 13.11
C ARG A 101 -9.27 3.96 12.55
N ALA A 102 -10.03 4.60 13.42
CA ALA A 102 -11.07 5.57 13.03
C ALA A 102 -10.48 6.87 12.42
N ASN A 103 -9.24 7.22 12.77
CA ASN A 103 -8.58 8.44 12.29
C ASN A 103 -7.59 8.20 11.15
N ASN A 104 -7.88 7.24 10.26
CA ASN A 104 -7.20 7.12 8.97
C ASN A 104 -7.75 8.16 7.98
N ASP A 105 -7.20 8.21 6.78
CA ASP A 105 -7.50 9.21 5.73
C ASP A 105 -8.99 9.31 5.39
N PHE A 106 -9.70 8.19 5.43
CA PHE A 106 -11.13 8.05 5.17
C PHE A 106 -11.85 7.31 6.30
N GLY A 107 -11.31 7.39 7.52
CA GLY A 107 -11.85 6.68 8.69
C GLY A 107 -11.53 5.20 8.70
N GLN A 108 -12.44 4.39 9.25
CA GLN A 108 -12.29 2.94 9.26
C GLN A 108 -12.48 2.35 7.88
N GLY A 109 -11.67 1.37 7.51
CA GLY A 109 -11.69 0.69 6.22
C GLY A 109 -10.57 -0.33 6.10
N PHE A 110 -10.63 -1.19 5.12
CA PHE A 110 -9.52 -2.06 4.74
C PHE A 110 -8.76 -1.40 3.59
N TYR A 111 -7.49 -1.06 3.83
CA TYR A 111 -6.67 -0.23 2.95
C TYR A 111 -5.71 -1.08 2.14
N CYS A 112 -5.70 -0.92 0.81
CA CYS A 112 -4.77 -1.59 -0.10
C CYS A 112 -4.06 -0.56 -0.98
N GLY A 113 -2.80 -0.81 -1.31
CA GLY A 113 -2.05 -0.08 -2.34
C GLY A 113 -2.33 -0.65 -3.74
N GLU A 114 -2.23 0.18 -4.76
CA GLU A 114 -2.34 -0.21 -6.16
C GLU A 114 -1.12 -1.00 -6.65
N THR A 115 0.05 -0.78 -6.05
CA THR A 115 1.30 -1.44 -6.41
C THR A 115 1.95 -2.18 -5.25
N LEU A 116 2.71 -3.23 -5.58
CA LEU A 116 3.50 -3.99 -4.60
C LEU A 116 4.46 -3.07 -3.84
N ALA A 117 5.18 -2.21 -4.56
CA ALA A 117 6.19 -1.32 -4.00
C ALA A 117 5.61 -0.39 -2.92
N GLN A 118 4.42 0.18 -3.13
CA GLN A 118 3.76 1.04 -2.14
C GLN A 118 3.54 0.31 -0.81
N SER A 119 2.96 -0.89 -0.86
CA SER A 119 2.67 -1.69 0.33
C SER A 119 3.94 -2.27 0.95
N ALA A 120 4.94 -2.64 0.13
CA ALA A 120 6.24 -3.09 0.61
C ALA A 120 6.99 -1.95 1.33
N MET A 121 7.06 -0.75 0.76
CA MET A 121 7.64 0.43 1.42
C MET A 121 6.96 0.77 2.75
N PHE A 122 5.64 0.55 2.86
CA PHE A 122 4.93 0.75 4.12
C PHE A 122 5.36 -0.27 5.18
N VAL A 123 5.41 -1.56 4.84
CA VAL A 123 5.71 -2.61 5.81
C VAL A 123 7.18 -2.61 6.27
N THR A 124 8.12 -2.14 5.46
CA THR A 124 9.54 -2.05 5.87
C THR A 124 9.76 -1.13 7.07
N ALA A 125 8.82 -0.22 7.37
CA ALA A 125 8.89 0.62 8.55
C ALA A 125 8.62 -0.12 9.88
N PHE A 126 8.17 -1.39 9.83
CA PHE A 126 7.73 -2.15 10.99
C PHE A 126 8.34 -3.55 11.03
N PRO A 127 8.97 -3.98 12.14
CA PRO A 127 9.75 -5.22 12.20
C PRO A 127 8.92 -6.50 12.03
N HIS A 128 7.65 -6.50 12.45
CA HIS A 128 6.77 -7.68 12.42
C HIS A 128 5.62 -7.55 11.42
N SER A 129 5.81 -6.72 10.42
CA SER A 129 4.80 -6.46 9.39
C SER A 129 4.70 -7.59 8.38
N SER A 130 3.55 -7.66 7.75
CA SER A 130 3.20 -8.64 6.71
C SER A 130 2.73 -7.94 5.45
N LEU A 131 3.03 -8.52 4.31
CA LEU A 131 2.61 -8.07 2.98
C LEU A 131 1.73 -9.14 2.34
N TYR A 132 0.63 -8.73 1.73
CA TYR A 132 -0.34 -9.62 1.11
C TYR A 132 -0.65 -9.17 -0.32
N MET A 133 -0.83 -10.14 -1.22
CA MET A 133 -1.46 -9.95 -2.53
C MET A 133 -2.95 -10.24 -2.43
N ILE A 134 -3.75 -9.37 -3.01
CA ILE A 134 -5.20 -9.31 -2.86
C ILE A 134 -5.84 -9.32 -4.26
N ALA A 135 -6.89 -10.10 -4.46
CA ALA A 135 -7.79 -9.97 -5.61
C ALA A 135 -9.04 -9.22 -5.19
N PHE A 136 -9.49 -8.30 -6.02
CA PHE A 136 -10.70 -7.53 -5.83
C PHE A 136 -11.57 -7.53 -7.08
N ASN A 137 -12.85 -7.85 -6.92
CA ASN A 137 -13.86 -7.75 -7.97
C ASN A 137 -14.72 -6.49 -7.75
N PRO A 138 -14.62 -5.45 -8.58
CA PRO A 138 -15.38 -4.21 -8.40
C PRO A 138 -16.83 -4.29 -8.90
N THR A 139 -17.26 -5.42 -9.46
CA THR A 139 -18.57 -5.53 -10.14
C THR A 139 -19.74 -5.26 -9.18
N GLY A 140 -20.58 -4.34 -9.56
CA GLY A 140 -21.80 -4.01 -8.82
C GLY A 140 -21.59 -3.18 -7.55
N LEU A 141 -20.37 -2.72 -7.29
CA LEU A 141 -20.03 -1.86 -6.15
C LEU A 141 -20.01 -0.38 -6.56
N SER A 142 -20.40 0.50 -5.63
CA SER A 142 -20.28 1.95 -5.79
C SER A 142 -18.86 2.41 -5.44
N CYS A 143 -18.25 3.21 -6.33
CA CYS A 143 -16.92 3.74 -6.18
C CYS A 143 -16.94 5.26 -6.05
N LEU A 144 -16.20 5.81 -5.08
CA LEU A 144 -15.86 7.23 -5.03
C LEU A 144 -14.37 7.40 -5.31
N SER A 145 -14.03 8.19 -6.32
CA SER A 145 -12.64 8.44 -6.71
C SER A 145 -12.24 9.87 -6.39
N PHE A 146 -11.03 10.03 -5.84
CA PHE A 146 -10.41 11.32 -5.54
C PHE A 146 -9.19 11.56 -6.43
N ALA A 147 -8.99 12.81 -6.83
CA ALA A 147 -7.72 13.34 -7.29
C ALA A 147 -7.04 14.12 -6.15
N VAL A 148 -5.80 14.55 -6.34
CA VAL A 148 -5.19 15.54 -5.44
C VAL A 148 -5.83 16.90 -5.73
N ASP A 149 -6.82 17.24 -4.93
CA ASP A 149 -7.58 18.48 -5.02
C ASP A 149 -8.09 18.94 -3.65
N ARG A 150 -8.77 20.07 -3.62
CA ARG A 150 -9.36 20.64 -2.39
C ARG A 150 -10.30 19.67 -1.69
N HIS A 151 -11.14 18.92 -2.44
CA HIS A 151 -12.09 17.98 -1.84
C HIS A 151 -11.38 16.84 -1.12
N TRP A 152 -10.34 16.29 -1.73
CA TRP A 152 -9.50 15.25 -1.12
C TRP A 152 -8.80 15.76 0.15
N MET A 153 -8.18 16.97 0.10
CA MET A 153 -7.50 17.57 1.25
C MET A 153 -8.44 17.79 2.44
N LEU A 154 -9.62 18.39 2.19
CA LEU A 154 -10.62 18.62 3.22
C LEU A 154 -11.21 17.31 3.76
N THR A 155 -11.40 16.30 2.91
CA THR A 155 -11.88 14.98 3.33
C THR A 155 -10.90 14.35 4.30
N ILE A 156 -9.62 14.26 3.95
CA ILE A 156 -8.58 13.70 4.83
C ILE A 156 -8.50 14.49 6.14
N ALA A 157 -8.43 15.82 6.08
CA ALA A 157 -8.37 16.67 7.27
C ALA A 157 -9.57 16.45 8.20
N SER A 158 -10.76 16.27 7.62
CA SER A 158 -11.99 15.99 8.38
C SER A 158 -11.95 14.63 9.09
N PHE A 159 -11.60 13.54 8.40
CA PHE A 159 -11.53 12.20 9.01
C PHE A 159 -10.39 12.08 10.05
N ARG A 160 -9.31 12.84 9.86
CA ARG A 160 -8.21 12.91 10.83
C ARG A 160 -8.51 13.84 12.02
N GLY A 161 -9.69 14.48 12.04
CA GLY A 161 -10.16 15.32 13.14
C GLY A 161 -9.49 16.70 13.21
N ARG A 162 -8.94 17.20 12.10
CA ARG A 162 -8.32 18.54 12.00
C ARG A 162 -9.34 19.65 11.74
N LEU A 163 -10.57 19.30 11.33
CA LEU A 163 -11.66 20.24 11.00
C LEU A 163 -12.84 20.17 11.98
N LYS A 164 -12.57 19.91 13.28
CA LYS A 164 -13.63 19.79 14.29
C LYS A 164 -14.49 21.03 14.42
N ASP A 165 -13.90 22.22 14.28
CA ASP A 165 -14.63 23.49 14.36
C ASP A 165 -15.58 23.69 13.17
N TYR A 166 -15.37 22.94 12.08
CA TYR A 166 -16.18 22.93 10.87
C TYR A 166 -17.03 21.68 10.70
N ASP A 167 -17.18 20.84 11.74
CA ASP A 167 -17.87 19.54 11.65
C ASP A 167 -19.31 19.66 11.12
N ASN A 168 -19.99 20.79 11.38
CA ASN A 168 -21.36 21.08 10.91
C ASN A 168 -21.39 21.90 9.62
N HIS A 169 -20.24 22.25 9.04
CA HIS A 169 -20.21 23.02 7.80
C HIS A 169 -20.76 22.17 6.64
N PRO A 170 -21.65 22.73 5.77
CA PRO A 170 -22.31 21.96 4.71
C PRO A 170 -21.36 21.19 3.81
N VAL A 171 -20.23 21.80 3.42
CA VAL A 171 -19.19 21.16 2.59
C VAL A 171 -18.60 19.94 3.30
N ILE A 172 -18.26 20.06 4.59
CA ILE A 172 -17.64 18.96 5.36
C ILE A 172 -18.67 17.83 5.56
N CYS A 173 -19.92 18.16 5.84
CA CYS A 173 -21.00 17.18 5.95
C CYS A 173 -21.21 16.43 4.64
N GLU A 174 -21.16 17.12 3.50
CA GLU A 174 -21.30 16.52 2.17
C GLU A 174 -20.14 15.58 1.85
N LEU A 175 -18.89 15.99 2.08
CA LEU A 175 -17.72 15.18 1.85
C LEU A 175 -17.77 13.86 2.67
N ARG A 176 -18.12 13.94 3.95
CA ARG A 176 -18.29 12.75 4.80
C ARG A 176 -19.42 11.84 4.31
N ARG A 177 -20.55 12.42 3.88
CA ARG A 177 -21.68 11.67 3.34
C ARG A 177 -21.28 10.92 2.07
N ASN A 178 -20.54 11.57 1.17
CA ASN A 178 -20.08 10.96 -0.07
C ASN A 178 -19.19 9.75 0.20
N VAL A 179 -18.25 9.86 1.16
CA VAL A 179 -17.42 8.73 1.59
C VAL A 179 -18.28 7.59 2.16
N SER A 180 -19.25 7.92 3.03
CA SER A 180 -20.11 6.91 3.66
C SER A 180 -21.08 6.22 2.70
N ALA A 181 -21.37 6.83 1.54
CA ALA A 181 -22.26 6.30 0.53
C ALA A 181 -21.56 5.33 -0.46
N ALA A 182 -20.24 5.31 -0.47
CA ALA A 182 -19.48 4.46 -1.38
C ALA A 182 -19.14 3.12 -0.73
N ASP A 183 -19.15 2.04 -1.52
CA ASP A 183 -18.69 0.72 -1.08
C ASP A 183 -17.17 0.68 -0.96
N TYR A 184 -16.46 1.39 -1.85
CA TYR A 184 -15.02 1.54 -1.80
C TYR A 184 -14.58 2.88 -2.40
N LEU A 185 -13.36 3.28 -2.04
CA LEU A 185 -12.75 4.53 -2.50
C LEU A 185 -11.48 4.22 -3.29
N ILE A 186 -11.19 5.08 -4.27
CA ILE A 186 -9.87 5.15 -4.94
C ILE A 186 -9.33 6.55 -4.69
N ALA A 187 -8.17 6.66 -4.05
CA ALA A 187 -7.63 7.96 -3.68
C ALA A 187 -6.10 7.99 -3.76
N PRO A 188 -5.48 9.16 -3.92
CA PRO A 188 -4.05 9.32 -3.74
C PRO A 188 -3.62 8.86 -2.35
N ILE A 189 -2.41 8.30 -2.22
CA ILE A 189 -1.83 7.98 -0.92
C ILE A 189 -1.26 9.28 -0.32
N ALA A 190 -1.58 9.55 0.94
CA ALA A 190 -0.94 10.60 1.71
C ALA A 190 0.03 9.98 2.73
N ASP A 191 1.29 10.40 2.72
CA ASP A 191 2.28 10.07 3.73
C ASP A 191 2.35 11.15 4.83
N ASN A 192 3.16 10.90 5.86
CA ASN A 192 3.29 11.83 6.98
C ASN A 192 3.66 13.26 6.55
N ARG A 193 4.42 13.43 5.48
CA ARG A 193 4.83 14.74 4.95
C ARG A 193 3.67 15.46 4.27
N MET A 194 2.85 14.71 3.54
CA MET A 194 1.66 15.26 2.93
C MET A 194 0.69 15.74 4.00
N TYR A 195 0.61 15.04 5.13
CA TYR A 195 -0.17 15.52 6.28
C TYR A 195 0.37 16.82 6.88
N GLU A 196 1.69 16.97 7.00
CA GLU A 196 2.29 18.24 7.44
C GLU A 196 1.92 19.40 6.50
N VAL A 197 1.83 19.15 5.20
CA VAL A 197 1.39 20.15 4.20
C VAL A 197 -0.11 20.44 4.33
N ILE A 198 -0.94 19.42 4.54
CA ILE A 198 -2.37 19.57 4.79
C ILE A 198 -2.60 20.35 6.11
N ASP A 199 -1.88 20.00 7.17
CA ASP A 199 -1.96 20.69 8.46
C ASP A 199 -1.63 22.18 8.33
N GLN A 200 -0.59 22.54 7.57
CA GLN A 200 -0.26 23.94 7.31
C GLN A 200 -1.34 24.69 6.54
N PHE A 201 -2.06 24.02 5.65
CA PHE A 201 -3.23 24.60 4.99
C PHE A 201 -4.39 24.81 5.98
N ILE A 202 -4.67 23.83 6.83
CA ILE A 202 -5.72 23.91 7.84
C ILE A 202 -5.39 24.96 8.92
N ASP A 203 -4.12 25.13 9.27
CA ASP A 203 -3.67 26.15 10.23
C ASP A 203 -3.55 27.56 9.59
N GLY A 204 -3.94 27.72 8.30
CA GLY A 204 -3.94 29.01 7.61
C GLY A 204 -2.55 29.54 7.23
N GLU A 205 -1.50 28.71 7.27
CA GLU A 205 -0.14 29.10 6.91
C GLU A 205 0.07 29.18 5.39
N ILE A 206 -0.65 28.36 4.62
CA ILE A 206 -0.60 28.31 3.16
C ILE A 206 -2.01 28.24 2.59
N THR A 207 -2.15 28.65 1.32
CA THR A 207 -3.40 28.57 0.59
C THR A 207 -3.70 27.15 0.09
N ASP A 208 -4.93 26.90 -0.33
CA ASP A 208 -5.36 25.65 -0.97
C ASP A 208 -4.54 25.31 -2.21
N LEU A 209 -4.27 26.28 -3.09
CA LEU A 209 -3.44 26.05 -4.28
C LEU A 209 -1.99 25.74 -3.94
N GLN A 210 -1.41 26.39 -2.94
CA GLN A 210 -0.07 26.04 -2.46
C GLN A 210 -0.03 24.62 -1.89
N CYS A 211 -1.07 24.21 -1.17
CA CYS A 211 -1.21 22.87 -0.64
C CYS A 211 -1.35 21.84 -1.77
N GLU A 212 -2.32 22.02 -2.65
CA GLU A 212 -2.63 21.11 -3.78
C GLU A 212 -1.39 20.86 -4.66
N HIS A 213 -0.72 21.93 -5.10
CA HIS A 213 0.47 21.80 -5.93
C HIS A 213 1.68 21.19 -5.18
N SER A 214 1.78 21.41 -3.86
CA SER A 214 2.81 20.76 -3.05
C SER A 214 2.57 19.26 -2.92
N LEU A 215 1.32 18.85 -2.81
CA LEU A 215 0.90 17.45 -2.72
C LEU A 215 1.01 16.74 -4.09
N SER A 216 0.52 17.39 -5.15
CA SER A 216 0.60 16.87 -6.53
C SER A 216 2.03 16.70 -7.04
N ALA A 217 2.98 17.45 -6.48
CA ALA A 217 4.40 17.31 -6.83
C ALA A 217 5.00 15.97 -6.41
N THR A 218 4.32 15.22 -5.52
CA THR A 218 4.75 13.92 -5.00
C THR A 218 3.69 12.87 -5.33
N ASP A 219 3.91 12.10 -6.37
CA ASP A 219 3.04 10.96 -6.69
C ASP A 219 3.51 9.73 -5.89
N LEU A 220 2.70 9.34 -4.90
CA LEU A 220 2.87 8.11 -4.13
C LEU A 220 1.97 6.98 -4.66
N GLY A 221 1.24 7.22 -5.76
CA GLY A 221 0.26 6.33 -6.34
C GLY A 221 -1.07 6.34 -5.59
N ARG A 222 -1.91 5.35 -5.87
CA ARG A 222 -3.28 5.29 -5.36
C ARG A 222 -3.46 4.20 -4.32
N GLN A 223 -4.43 4.43 -3.43
CA GLN A 223 -4.94 3.46 -2.47
C GLN A 223 -6.38 3.13 -2.77
N TYR A 224 -6.76 1.90 -2.48
CA TYR A 224 -8.13 1.40 -2.46
C TYR A 224 -8.55 1.23 -1.01
N VAL A 225 -9.69 1.78 -0.65
CA VAL A 225 -10.21 1.72 0.72
C VAL A 225 -11.59 1.11 0.70
N PHE A 226 -11.75 -0.06 1.28
CA PHE A 226 -13.01 -0.78 1.38
C PHE A 226 -13.71 -0.36 2.67
N THR A 227 -14.87 0.26 2.55
CA THR A 227 -15.61 0.89 3.64
C THR A 227 -16.81 0.07 4.10
N THR A 228 -17.28 -0.87 3.27
CA THR A 228 -18.45 -1.71 3.57
C THR A 228 -18.10 -3.20 3.58
N GLU A 229 -18.84 -3.98 4.36
CA GLU A 229 -18.71 -5.45 4.35
C GLU A 229 -19.04 -6.02 2.97
N ARG A 230 -20.00 -5.43 2.25
CA ARG A 230 -20.34 -5.80 0.87
C ARG A 230 -19.12 -5.72 -0.07
N ALA A 231 -18.30 -4.67 0.07
CA ALA A 231 -17.08 -4.57 -0.71
C ALA A 231 -16.05 -5.61 -0.28
N LEU A 232 -15.95 -5.89 1.04
CA LEU A 232 -15.01 -6.87 1.57
C LEU A 232 -15.34 -8.32 1.17
N GLU A 233 -16.61 -8.65 0.96
CA GLU A 233 -17.04 -9.96 0.42
C GLU A 233 -16.48 -10.23 -0.99
N GLN A 234 -16.13 -9.17 -1.73
CA GLN A 234 -15.52 -9.25 -3.06
C GLN A 234 -13.99 -9.16 -3.03
N VAL A 235 -13.39 -9.18 -1.84
CA VAL A 235 -11.94 -9.15 -1.64
C VAL A 235 -11.44 -10.52 -1.21
N ARG A 236 -10.45 -11.05 -1.90
CA ARG A 236 -9.82 -12.35 -1.59
C ARG A 236 -8.33 -12.17 -1.32
N VAL A 237 -7.84 -12.70 -0.22
CA VAL A 237 -6.40 -12.79 0.02
C VAL A 237 -5.83 -13.92 -0.83
N LEU A 238 -4.94 -13.59 -1.76
CA LEU A 238 -4.30 -14.56 -2.66
C LEU A 238 -3.08 -15.18 -1.99
N GLU A 239 -2.25 -14.35 -1.38
CA GLU A 239 -0.96 -14.78 -0.89
C GLU A 239 -0.46 -13.89 0.27
N HIS A 240 0.26 -14.52 1.20
CA HIS A 240 1.12 -13.86 2.18
C HIS A 240 2.56 -13.87 1.65
N CYS A 241 3.12 -12.70 1.35
CA CYS A 241 4.43 -12.55 0.74
C CYS A 241 5.54 -12.57 1.80
N PHE A 242 6.60 -13.33 1.57
CA PHE A 242 7.81 -13.23 2.37
C PHE A 242 8.72 -12.16 1.77
N LEU A 243 9.09 -11.18 2.59
CA LEU A 243 10.11 -10.17 2.24
C LEU A 243 11.42 -10.54 2.92
N GLY A 244 12.40 -11.01 2.15
CA GLY A 244 13.76 -11.23 2.63
C GLY A 244 14.45 -9.92 3.03
N GLN A 245 15.53 -10.02 3.80
CA GLN A 245 16.23 -8.85 4.34
C GLN A 245 16.78 -7.94 3.24
N ARG A 246 17.26 -8.51 2.11
CA ARG A 246 17.77 -7.73 0.97
C ARG A 246 16.66 -6.96 0.28
N GLU A 247 15.52 -7.59 0.06
CA GLU A 247 14.34 -6.97 -0.52
C GLU A 247 13.78 -5.87 0.38
N ARG A 248 13.72 -6.09 1.71
CA ARG A 248 13.36 -5.05 2.69
C ARG A 248 14.26 -3.82 2.59
N ARG A 249 15.58 -4.01 2.55
CA ARG A 249 16.55 -2.90 2.40
C ARG A 249 16.38 -2.15 1.08
N HIS A 250 16.03 -2.86 0.01
CA HIS A 250 15.73 -2.23 -1.28
C HIS A 250 14.54 -1.26 -1.15
N TYR A 251 13.42 -1.71 -0.59
CA TYR A 251 12.25 -0.85 -0.40
C TYR A 251 12.46 0.25 0.66
N GLU A 252 13.29 0.04 1.66
CA GLU A 252 13.72 1.10 2.59
C GLU A 252 14.50 2.22 1.86
N ALA A 253 15.39 1.84 0.97
CA ALA A 253 16.16 2.78 0.15
C ALA A 253 15.25 3.56 -0.83
N GLU A 254 14.34 2.87 -1.52
CA GLU A 254 13.35 3.49 -2.42
C GLU A 254 12.46 4.49 -1.66
N ARG A 255 11.97 4.11 -0.47
CA ARG A 255 11.19 5.00 0.39
C ARG A 255 11.96 6.25 0.78
N SER A 256 13.23 6.10 1.16
CA SER A 256 14.08 7.21 1.58
C SER A 256 14.32 8.17 0.42
N GLU A 257 14.58 7.66 -0.78
CA GLU A 257 14.80 8.47 -1.97
C GLU A 257 13.52 9.17 -2.44
N SER A 258 12.38 8.47 -2.46
CA SER A 258 11.06 9.07 -2.74
C SER A 258 10.76 10.21 -1.77
N THR A 259 11.08 10.02 -0.48
CA THR A 259 10.94 11.05 0.55
C THR A 259 11.77 12.29 0.23
N ARG A 260 13.04 12.12 -0.11
CA ARG A 260 13.98 13.21 -0.42
C ARG A 260 13.53 14.02 -1.64
N ILE A 261 13.14 13.33 -2.70
CA ILE A 261 12.65 13.96 -3.94
C ILE A 261 11.36 14.73 -3.68
N GLY A 262 10.40 14.12 -2.97
CA GLY A 262 9.11 14.72 -2.65
C GLY A 262 9.25 16.02 -1.85
N LEU A 263 10.12 16.05 -0.84
CA LEU A 263 10.39 17.27 -0.05
C LEU A 263 10.93 18.41 -0.93
N THR A 264 11.82 18.11 -1.86
CA THR A 264 12.39 19.12 -2.76
C THR A 264 11.32 19.70 -3.69
N LYS A 265 10.50 18.84 -4.29
CA LYS A 265 9.41 19.25 -5.18
C LYS A 265 8.34 20.06 -4.44
N ALA A 266 7.92 19.64 -3.25
CA ALA A 266 6.94 20.35 -2.44
C ALA A 266 7.42 21.78 -2.06
N LYS A 267 8.69 21.94 -1.69
CA LYS A 267 9.28 23.27 -1.43
C LYS A 267 9.27 24.17 -2.66
N ALA A 268 9.56 23.61 -3.84
CA ALA A 268 9.54 24.37 -5.10
C ALA A 268 8.10 24.82 -5.44
N ALA A 269 7.12 23.93 -5.34
CA ALA A 269 5.72 24.23 -5.60
C ALA A 269 5.18 25.32 -4.66
N ARG A 270 5.45 25.25 -3.35
CA ARG A 270 5.07 26.30 -2.41
C ARG A 270 5.60 27.69 -2.77
N ARG A 271 6.82 27.77 -3.25
CA ARG A 271 7.41 29.06 -3.68
C ARG A 271 6.74 29.59 -4.92
N GLN A 272 6.47 28.71 -5.89
CA GLN A 272 5.85 29.04 -7.18
C GLN A 272 4.43 29.59 -7.01
N TYR A 273 3.64 28.97 -6.12
CA TYR A 273 2.22 29.30 -5.91
C TYR A 273 1.96 30.23 -4.72
N ARG A 274 3.01 30.90 -4.23
CA ARG A 274 2.89 31.80 -3.07
C ARG A 274 1.91 32.94 -3.36
N GLY A 275 0.94 33.13 -2.45
CA GLY A 275 -0.09 34.17 -2.56
C GLY A 275 -1.16 33.91 -3.62
N GLN A 276 -1.25 32.68 -4.15
CA GLN A 276 -2.33 32.24 -5.03
C GLN A 276 -3.27 31.31 -4.27
N GLY A 277 -4.58 31.37 -4.58
CA GLY A 277 -5.61 30.53 -3.94
C GLY A 277 -6.22 31.19 -2.69
N LEU A 278 -6.96 30.41 -1.92
CA LEU A 278 -7.72 30.81 -0.75
C LEU A 278 -7.21 30.15 0.51
N TYR A 279 -7.25 30.87 1.64
CA TYR A 279 -7.01 30.29 2.95
C TYR A 279 -8.23 29.51 3.43
N ILE A 280 -8.03 28.60 4.39
CA ILE A 280 -9.09 27.72 4.90
C ILE A 280 -10.31 28.50 5.43
N GLU A 281 -10.09 29.62 6.12
CA GLU A 281 -11.14 30.47 6.65
C GLU A 281 -12.01 31.11 5.55
N GLU A 282 -11.40 31.45 4.42
CA GLU A 282 -12.13 32.01 3.25
C GLU A 282 -12.95 30.93 2.52
N LEU A 283 -12.54 29.66 2.62
CA LEU A 283 -13.22 28.53 2.00
C LEU A 283 -14.39 27.99 2.84
N LEU A 284 -14.30 28.11 4.15
CA LEU A 284 -15.28 27.58 5.10
C LEU A 284 -15.97 28.69 5.92
N SER A 285 -16.04 29.91 5.33
CA SER A 285 -16.76 31.06 5.89
C SER A 285 -18.28 31.01 5.68
#